data_f42324ad7ec45a15e0e49a56fa48406f
#
_entry.id   f42324ad7ec45a15e0e49a56fa48406f
#
_cell.length_a   1.000
_cell.length_b   1.000
_cell.length_c   1.000
_cell.angle_alpha   90.00
_cell.angle_beta   90.00
_cell.angle_gamma   90.00
#
_symmetry.space_group_name_H-M   'P 1'
#
loop_
_entity.id
_entity.type
_entity.pdbx_description
1 polymer ?
#
loop_
_entity_poly.entity_id
_entity_poly.type
_entity_poly.pdbx_seq_one_letter_code
_entity_poly.pdbx_strand_id
1 'polypeptide(L)'
;MLILQVLILKINNMEKYDIVIIGSGPGGYVSAIRASQLGFKTAIVEKESLGGICLNWGCIPTKALIKSAEVFDYLNNVDEYGISIESYNKNFNKIIKRSREVASKMSKGVHFLMKKNKIKVFDGFGRIK
;
A
#
# COMPACT_ATOMS: atom_id res chain seq x y z
N MET A 1 -2.86 -42.86 -20.67
CA MET A 1 -2.97 -42.94 -19.18
C MET A 1 -2.12 -41.93 -18.42
N LEU A 2 -1.00 -41.46 -18.99
CA LEU A 2 -0.10 -40.49 -18.31
C LEU A 2 -0.68 -39.07 -18.19
N ILE A 3 -1.47 -38.61 -19.17
CA ILE A 3 -2.01 -37.22 -19.21
C ILE A 3 -3.07 -37.02 -18.13
N LEU A 4 -3.87 -38.03 -17.82
CA LEU A 4 -4.91 -37.94 -16.79
C LEU A 4 -4.32 -37.87 -15.36
N GLN A 5 -3.20 -38.54 -15.09
CA GLN A 5 -2.50 -38.50 -13.82
C GLN A 5 -1.84 -37.12 -13.53
N VAL A 6 -1.30 -36.48 -14.57
CA VAL A 6 -0.71 -35.10 -14.42
C VAL A 6 -1.80 -34.07 -14.15
N LEU A 7 -3.00 -34.26 -14.74
CA LEU A 7 -4.13 -33.34 -14.49
C LEU A 7 -4.70 -33.52 -13.07
N ILE A 8 -4.78 -34.74 -12.57
CA ILE A 8 -5.24 -35.05 -11.19
C ILE A 8 -4.25 -34.55 -10.15
N LEU A 9 -2.93 -34.65 -10.40
CA LEU A 9 -1.90 -34.10 -9.48
C LEU A 9 -1.90 -32.58 -9.41
N LYS A 10 -2.27 -31.87 -10.50
CA LYS A 10 -2.45 -30.40 -10.47
C LYS A 10 -3.70 -29.97 -9.70
N ILE A 11 -4.74 -30.78 -9.63
CA ILE A 11 -5.98 -30.47 -8.91
C ILE A 11 -5.80 -30.62 -7.38
N ASN A 12 -4.89 -31.51 -6.92
CA ASN A 12 -4.68 -31.78 -5.50
C ASN A 12 -3.82 -30.74 -4.77
N ASN A 13 -3.26 -29.75 -5.45
CA ASN A 13 -2.39 -28.71 -4.83
C ASN A 13 -3.04 -27.33 -4.81
N MET A 14 -4.35 -27.20 -4.90
CA MET A 14 -5.04 -25.91 -4.73
C MET A 14 -5.08 -25.56 -3.25
N GLU A 15 -4.38 -24.50 -2.88
CA GLU A 15 -4.51 -23.93 -1.54
C GLU A 15 -5.93 -23.39 -1.35
N LYS A 16 -6.58 -23.81 -0.26
CA LYS A 16 -7.93 -23.33 0.11
C LYS A 16 -7.80 -22.17 1.09
N TYR A 17 -8.60 -21.14 0.88
CA TYR A 17 -8.75 -19.99 1.75
C TYR A 17 -10.22 -19.80 2.06
N ASP A 18 -10.52 -19.29 3.26
CA ASP A 18 -11.89 -18.92 3.64
C ASP A 18 -12.30 -17.62 2.95
N ILE A 19 -11.35 -16.69 2.81
CA ILE A 19 -11.55 -15.39 2.17
C ILE A 19 -10.39 -15.08 1.24
N VAL A 20 -10.71 -14.72 -0.01
CA VAL A 20 -9.75 -14.20 -0.99
C VAL A 20 -10.21 -12.81 -1.41
N ILE A 21 -9.30 -11.83 -1.27
CA ILE A 21 -9.56 -10.44 -1.63
C ILE A 21 -8.80 -10.09 -2.89
N ILE A 22 -9.48 -9.52 -3.87
CA ILE A 22 -8.88 -9.07 -5.14
C ILE A 22 -8.65 -7.56 -5.05
N GLY A 23 -7.39 -7.14 -5.10
CA GLY A 23 -6.94 -5.77 -4.96
C GLY A 23 -6.62 -5.38 -3.50
N SER A 24 -5.45 -4.79 -3.32
CA SER A 24 -4.91 -4.42 -2.01
C SER A 24 -5.00 -2.92 -1.69
N GLY A 25 -5.90 -2.20 -2.33
CA GLY A 25 -6.19 -0.81 -1.94
C GLY A 25 -6.67 -0.70 -0.49
N PRO A 26 -6.97 0.52 0.02
CA PRO A 26 -7.34 0.73 1.43
C PRO A 26 -8.47 -0.19 1.92
N GLY A 27 -9.50 -0.43 1.13
CA GLY A 27 -10.55 -1.39 1.45
C GLY A 27 -10.03 -2.83 1.52
N GLY A 28 -9.17 -3.22 0.57
CA GLY A 28 -8.66 -4.59 0.45
C GLY A 28 -7.73 -4.98 1.60
N TYR A 29 -6.67 -4.23 1.87
CA TYR A 29 -5.74 -4.61 2.94
C TYR A 29 -6.37 -4.51 4.33
N VAL A 30 -7.26 -3.54 4.56
CA VAL A 30 -7.96 -3.42 5.85
C VAL A 30 -8.89 -4.60 6.06
N SER A 31 -9.68 -5.00 5.05
CA SER A 31 -10.56 -6.16 5.11
C SER A 31 -9.78 -7.46 5.31
N ALA A 32 -8.64 -7.62 4.61
CA ALA A 32 -7.78 -8.79 4.77
C ALA A 32 -7.24 -8.93 6.20
N ILE A 33 -6.75 -7.83 6.78
CA ILE A 33 -6.27 -7.80 8.16
C ILE A 33 -7.41 -8.17 9.12
N ARG A 34 -8.58 -7.57 8.95
CA ARG A 34 -9.70 -7.84 9.84
C ARG A 34 -10.20 -9.27 9.73
N ALA A 35 -10.31 -9.82 8.53
CA ALA A 35 -10.69 -11.22 8.30
C ALA A 35 -9.72 -12.17 9.00
N SER A 36 -8.41 -11.94 8.84
CA SER A 36 -7.40 -12.77 9.51
C SER A 36 -7.45 -12.65 11.04
N GLN A 37 -7.69 -11.45 11.59
CA GLN A 37 -7.87 -11.24 13.03
C GLN A 37 -9.10 -11.96 13.61
N LEU A 38 -10.13 -12.19 12.77
CA LEU A 38 -11.32 -12.96 13.11
C LEU A 38 -11.11 -14.48 12.96
N GLY A 39 -9.91 -14.93 12.60
CA GLY A 39 -9.55 -16.34 12.50
C GLY A 39 -9.72 -16.96 11.11
N PHE A 40 -10.11 -16.20 10.10
CA PHE A 40 -10.24 -16.72 8.74
C PHE A 40 -8.88 -16.88 8.07
N LYS A 41 -8.67 -18.01 7.38
CA LYS A 41 -7.52 -18.20 6.50
C LYS A 41 -7.69 -17.30 5.28
N THR A 42 -6.92 -16.21 5.23
CA THR A 42 -7.13 -15.11 4.29
C THR A 42 -5.98 -15.00 3.28
N ALA A 43 -6.34 -14.72 2.03
CA ALA A 43 -5.40 -14.33 0.99
C ALA A 43 -5.81 -13.01 0.33
N ILE A 44 -4.82 -12.33 -0.27
CA ILE A 44 -5.03 -11.12 -1.05
C ILE A 44 -4.26 -11.23 -2.37
N VAL A 45 -4.90 -10.83 -3.47
CA VAL A 45 -4.30 -10.80 -4.81
C VAL A 45 -4.07 -9.36 -5.22
N GLU A 46 -2.84 -9.00 -5.57
CA GLU A 46 -2.49 -7.65 -6.04
C GLU A 46 -1.65 -7.73 -7.30
N LYS A 47 -1.99 -6.92 -8.29
CA LYS A 47 -1.32 -6.92 -9.60
C LYS A 47 -0.09 -6.01 -9.68
N GLU A 48 0.00 -5.00 -8.81
CA GLU A 48 1.06 -3.99 -8.88
C GLU A 48 1.80 -3.83 -7.54
N SER A 49 1.18 -3.15 -6.58
CA SER A 49 1.82 -2.82 -5.31
C SER A 49 0.84 -2.83 -4.16
N LEU A 50 1.21 -3.49 -3.07
CA LEU A 50 0.42 -3.50 -1.84
C LEU A 50 0.11 -2.09 -1.36
N GLY A 51 -1.16 -1.88 -0.99
CA GLY A 51 -1.70 -0.58 -0.63
C GLY A 51 -2.43 0.12 -1.78
N GLY A 52 -2.28 -0.39 -3.01
CA GLY A 52 -2.96 0.11 -4.21
C GLY A 52 -2.58 1.55 -4.57
N ILE A 53 -3.36 2.16 -5.42
CA ILE A 53 -3.14 3.52 -5.94
C ILE A 53 -3.05 4.55 -4.82
N CYS A 54 -3.93 4.49 -3.83
CA CYS A 54 -3.99 5.48 -2.75
C CYS A 54 -2.65 5.61 -2.01
N LEU A 55 -2.02 4.49 -1.61
CA LEU A 55 -0.75 4.53 -0.90
C LEU A 55 0.42 4.91 -1.81
N ASN A 56 0.46 4.35 -3.02
CA ASN A 56 1.67 4.38 -3.83
C ASN A 56 1.72 5.60 -4.76
N TRP A 57 0.58 6.03 -5.34
CA TRP A 57 0.55 7.09 -6.37
C TRP A 57 -0.55 8.13 -6.16
N GLY A 58 -1.43 7.97 -5.17
CA GLY A 58 -2.59 8.81 -4.94
C GLY A 58 -2.52 9.60 -3.63
N CYS A 59 -3.36 9.22 -2.67
CA CYS A 59 -3.64 10.00 -1.46
C CYS A 59 -2.38 10.32 -0.64
N ILE A 60 -1.52 9.33 -0.42
CA ILE A 60 -0.36 9.49 0.49
C ILE A 60 0.71 10.41 -0.09
N PRO A 61 1.23 10.18 -1.31
CA PRO A 61 2.21 11.10 -1.89
C PRO A 61 1.63 12.50 -2.12
N THR A 62 0.34 12.62 -2.50
CA THR A 62 -0.34 13.91 -2.64
C THR A 62 -0.38 14.68 -1.32
N LYS A 63 -0.80 14.04 -0.22
CA LYS A 63 -0.79 14.68 1.11
C LYS A 63 0.61 15.07 1.56
N ALA A 64 1.62 14.28 1.22
CA ALA A 64 3.01 14.64 1.53
C ALA A 64 3.48 15.88 0.75
N LEU A 65 3.01 16.07 -0.50
CA LEU A 65 3.27 17.27 -1.29
C LEU A 65 2.53 18.48 -0.74
N ILE A 66 1.24 18.35 -0.43
CA ILE A 66 0.41 19.41 0.18
C ILE A 66 1.07 19.88 1.48
N LYS A 67 1.53 18.97 2.34
CA LYS A 67 2.22 19.35 3.57
C LYS A 67 3.50 20.14 3.33
N SER A 68 4.23 19.86 2.26
CA SER A 68 5.40 20.65 1.88
C SER A 68 5.00 22.05 1.37
N ALA A 69 3.86 22.17 0.68
CA ALA A 69 3.30 23.45 0.26
C ALA A 69 2.83 24.28 1.45
N GLU A 70 2.13 23.68 2.41
CA GLU A 70 1.72 24.34 3.66
C GLU A 70 2.93 24.90 4.44
N VAL A 71 4.00 24.10 4.57
CA VAL A 71 5.23 24.58 5.24
C VAL A 71 5.83 25.75 4.49
N PHE A 72 5.81 25.73 3.16
CA PHE A 72 6.31 26.86 2.35
C PHE A 72 5.43 28.10 2.53
N ASP A 73 4.11 27.92 2.61
CA ASP A 73 3.17 29.01 2.87
C ASP A 73 3.39 29.64 4.25
N TYR A 74 3.58 28.83 5.29
CA TYR A 74 3.98 29.35 6.61
C TYR A 74 5.27 30.17 6.57
N LEU A 75 6.27 29.74 5.79
CA LEU A 75 7.52 30.50 5.66
C LEU A 75 7.34 31.86 4.97
N ASN A 76 6.33 32.01 4.11
CA ASN A 76 5.99 33.30 3.49
C ASN A 76 5.25 34.26 4.45
N ASN A 77 4.63 33.72 5.51
CA ASN A 77 3.77 34.47 6.43
C ASN A 77 4.25 34.37 7.90
N VAL A 78 5.54 34.10 8.11
CA VAL A 78 6.07 33.83 9.46
C VAL A 78 5.97 35.01 10.41
N ASP A 79 5.93 36.26 9.90
CA ASP A 79 5.79 37.47 10.71
C ASP A 79 4.47 37.49 11.50
N GLU A 80 3.41 36.88 10.95
CA GLU A 80 2.12 36.73 11.64
C GLU A 80 2.26 35.87 12.93
N TYR A 81 3.29 35.01 12.98
CA TYR A 81 3.57 34.11 14.11
C TYR A 81 4.67 34.67 15.04
N GLY A 82 5.11 35.95 14.82
CA GLY A 82 6.20 36.54 15.58
C GLY A 82 7.58 35.96 15.32
N ILE A 83 7.77 35.33 14.17
CA ILE A 83 9.03 34.68 13.74
C ILE A 83 9.61 35.50 12.61
N SER A 84 10.91 35.78 12.66
CA SER A 84 11.64 36.42 11.57
C SER A 84 12.61 35.45 10.93
N ILE A 85 12.64 35.41 9.60
CA ILE A 85 13.55 34.57 8.81
C ILE A 85 14.27 35.43 7.79
N GLU A 86 15.60 35.43 7.81
CA GLU A 86 16.40 36.23 6.87
C GLU A 86 16.32 35.69 5.43
N SER A 87 16.40 34.37 5.25
CA SER A 87 16.29 33.74 3.95
C SER A 87 15.91 32.27 4.04
N TYR A 88 15.28 31.74 2.99
CA TYR A 88 15.05 30.31 2.81
C TYR A 88 15.04 29.94 1.33
N ASN A 89 15.34 28.67 1.04
CA ASN A 89 15.37 28.15 -0.32
C ASN A 89 14.50 26.90 -0.44
N LYS A 90 13.74 26.80 -1.54
CA LYS A 90 13.01 25.60 -1.89
C LYS A 90 13.82 24.70 -2.82
N ASN A 91 13.76 23.40 -2.58
CA ASN A 91 14.32 22.38 -3.49
C ASN A 91 13.22 21.41 -3.90
N PHE A 92 12.71 21.59 -5.12
CA PHE A 92 11.58 20.80 -5.63
C PHE A 92 11.92 19.30 -5.71
N ASN A 93 13.14 18.93 -6.11
CA ASN A 93 13.56 17.54 -6.18
C ASN A 93 13.52 16.86 -4.80
N LYS A 94 13.94 17.56 -3.73
CA LYS A 94 13.81 17.04 -2.35
C LYS A 94 12.35 16.91 -1.92
N ILE A 95 11.47 17.81 -2.33
CA ILE A 95 10.02 17.73 -2.05
C ILE A 95 9.42 16.47 -2.70
N ILE A 96 9.72 16.24 -3.98
CA ILE A 96 9.27 15.04 -4.70
C ILE A 96 9.84 13.77 -4.05
N LYS A 97 11.15 13.75 -3.79
CA LYS A 97 11.81 12.61 -3.13
C LYS A 97 11.13 12.27 -1.80
N ARG A 98 10.88 13.28 -0.95
CA ARG A 98 10.16 13.10 0.32
C ARG A 98 8.79 12.46 0.12
N SER A 99 8.00 12.89 -0.87
CA SER A 99 6.68 12.32 -1.14
C SER A 99 6.76 10.82 -1.49
N ARG A 100 7.79 10.41 -2.26
CA ARG A 100 8.04 9.01 -2.61
C ARG A 100 8.49 8.18 -1.41
N GLU A 101 9.35 8.74 -0.57
CA GLU A 101 9.82 8.08 0.65
C GLU A 101 8.67 7.83 1.64
N VAL A 102 7.75 8.80 1.81
CA VAL A 102 6.54 8.63 2.64
C VAL A 102 5.67 7.50 2.09
N ALA A 103 5.39 7.48 0.79
CA ALA A 103 4.62 6.41 0.15
C ALA A 103 5.28 5.04 0.34
N SER A 104 6.58 4.95 0.09
CA SER A 104 7.37 3.71 0.27
C SER A 104 7.32 3.21 1.71
N LYS A 105 7.45 4.10 2.70
CA LYS A 105 7.36 3.75 4.13
C LYS A 105 5.99 3.16 4.47
N MET A 106 4.91 3.75 3.96
CA MET A 106 3.55 3.26 4.19
C MET A 106 3.32 1.90 3.53
N SER A 107 3.76 1.72 2.29
CA SER A 107 3.67 0.43 1.58
C SER A 107 4.42 -0.68 2.33
N LYS A 108 5.64 -0.42 2.80
CA LYS A 108 6.39 -1.35 3.66
C LYS A 108 5.63 -1.71 4.93
N GLY A 109 4.92 -0.74 5.53
CA GLY A 109 4.04 -0.98 6.67
C GLY A 109 2.91 -1.97 6.36
N VAL A 110 2.27 -1.83 5.18
CA VAL A 110 1.23 -2.78 4.74
C VAL A 110 1.82 -4.18 4.51
N HIS A 111 2.98 -4.30 3.88
CA HIS A 111 3.70 -5.58 3.75
C HIS A 111 3.96 -6.25 5.10
N PHE A 112 4.43 -5.46 6.08
CA PHE A 112 4.63 -5.96 7.44
C PHE A 112 3.33 -6.46 8.06
N LEU A 113 2.22 -5.72 7.90
CA LEU A 113 0.91 -6.11 8.43
C LEU A 113 0.37 -7.38 7.77
N MET A 114 0.57 -7.58 6.46
CA MET A 114 0.21 -8.84 5.79
C MET A 114 0.96 -10.02 6.43
N LYS A 115 2.27 -9.88 6.59
CA LYS A 115 3.11 -10.91 7.23
C LYS A 115 2.72 -11.17 8.68
N LYS A 116 2.53 -10.10 9.47
CA LYS A 116 2.14 -10.19 10.90
C LYS A 116 0.84 -10.95 11.08
N ASN A 117 -0.14 -10.71 10.21
CA ASN A 117 -1.45 -11.35 10.26
C ASN A 117 -1.50 -12.66 9.45
N LYS A 118 -0.36 -13.19 8.98
CA LYS A 118 -0.28 -14.47 8.21
C LYS A 118 -1.17 -14.49 6.96
N ILE A 119 -1.37 -13.31 6.33
CA ILE A 119 -2.15 -13.18 5.11
C ILE A 119 -1.25 -13.54 3.93
N LYS A 120 -1.68 -14.48 3.10
CA LYS A 120 -0.96 -14.84 1.88
C LYS A 120 -1.18 -13.75 0.82
N VAL A 121 -0.10 -13.21 0.30
CA VAL A 121 -0.12 -12.27 -0.83
C VAL A 121 0.21 -13.03 -2.10
N PHE A 122 -0.63 -12.89 -3.11
CA PHE A 122 -0.40 -13.39 -4.45
C PHE A 122 -0.17 -12.21 -5.38
N ASP A 123 1.00 -12.16 -5.99
CA ASP A 123 1.32 -11.16 -7.00
C ASP A 123 0.71 -11.58 -8.34
N GLY A 124 -0.17 -10.79 -8.89
CA GLY A 124 -0.80 -11.07 -10.16
C GLY A 124 -2.22 -10.57 -10.30
N PHE A 125 -2.84 -10.92 -11.42
CA PHE A 125 -4.19 -10.49 -11.78
C PHE A 125 -5.23 -11.51 -11.31
N GLY A 126 -6.08 -11.13 -10.34
CA GLY A 126 -7.19 -11.94 -9.86
C GLY A 126 -8.40 -11.87 -10.79
N ARG A 127 -9.01 -13.02 -11.10
CA ARG A 127 -10.28 -13.14 -11.86
C ARG A 127 -11.23 -14.05 -11.13
N ILE A 128 -12.49 -13.67 -11.14
CA ILE A 128 -13.61 -14.56 -10.79
C ILE A 128 -13.98 -15.33 -12.06
N LYS A 129 -14.12 -16.64 -11.93
CA LYS A 129 -14.59 -17.51 -13.04
C LYS A 129 -16.08 -17.72 -12.93
#